data_5ab7d7c702cf5f4410a0dd5db975dccd
#
_entry.id   5ab7d7c702cf5f4410a0dd5db975dccd
#
_cell.length_a   1.000
_cell.length_b   1.000
_cell.length_c   1.000
_cell.angle_alpha   90.00
_cell.angle_beta   90.00
_cell.angle_gamma   90.00
#
_symmetry.space_group_name_H-M   'P 1'
#
loop_
_entity.id
_entity.type
_entity.pdbx_description
1 polymer ?
#
loop_
_entity_poly.entity_id
_entity_poly.type
_entity_poly.pdbx_seq_one_letter_code
_entity_poly.pdbx_strand_id
1 'polypeptide(L)'
;MVEILGVLVSLDIFQEMFCCDLSKCHGICCVEGDAGAPVLIDEVADLEEACDVVWEDLPAKAREQIKAEGVVYPDKDGELVTQIINNKDCVFVKYDNVSLDGGKTRGPRCALCAIDSAFREGRTKWQKPISCALYPIRIKDIGGTPGLNYHRWDVCKPARELGKKLNLPIYKFLKEPLIRRFGQEWYDECCLVAEELKKAGYLG
;
A
#
# COMPACT_ATOMS: atom_id res chain seq x y z
N MET A 1 -16.77 -14.48 -3.59
CA MET A 1 -15.32 -14.75 -3.57
C MET A 1 -15.02 -15.85 -4.59
N VAL A 2 -13.88 -15.79 -5.23
CA VAL A 2 -13.34 -16.84 -6.12
C VAL A 2 -11.99 -17.27 -5.60
N GLU A 3 -11.59 -18.49 -5.88
CA GLU A 3 -10.26 -19.02 -5.54
C GLU A 3 -9.37 -18.95 -6.79
N ILE A 4 -8.15 -18.44 -6.63
CA ILE A 4 -7.14 -18.34 -7.68
C ILE A 4 -5.83 -18.89 -7.12
N LEU A 5 -5.41 -20.06 -7.58
CA LEU A 5 -4.15 -20.71 -7.19
C LEU A 5 -3.91 -20.68 -5.66
N GLY A 6 -4.93 -21.11 -4.89
CA GLY A 6 -4.85 -21.18 -3.42
C GLY A 6 -5.04 -19.86 -2.69
N VAL A 7 -5.52 -18.82 -3.35
CA VAL A 7 -5.83 -17.50 -2.77
C VAL A 7 -7.31 -17.20 -2.95
N LEU A 8 -8.01 -16.86 -1.87
CA LEU A 8 -9.41 -16.43 -1.93
C LEU A 8 -9.49 -14.94 -2.27
N VAL A 9 -10.18 -14.61 -3.35
CA VAL A 9 -10.25 -13.22 -3.86
C VAL A 9 -11.68 -12.72 -3.81
N SER A 10 -11.91 -11.59 -3.13
CA SER A 10 -13.20 -10.89 -3.15
C SER A 10 -13.53 -10.37 -4.54
N LEU A 11 -14.81 -10.42 -4.93
CA LEU A 11 -15.26 -9.86 -6.21
C LEU A 11 -15.00 -8.35 -6.30
N ASP A 12 -14.96 -7.65 -5.16
CA ASP A 12 -14.61 -6.22 -5.11
C ASP A 12 -13.25 -5.91 -5.76
N ILE A 13 -12.30 -6.87 -5.73
CA ILE A 13 -10.98 -6.71 -6.37
C ILE A 13 -11.11 -6.53 -7.89
N PHE A 14 -12.14 -7.08 -8.49
CA PHE A 14 -12.41 -6.97 -9.93
C PHE A 14 -13.36 -5.82 -10.28
N GLN A 15 -14.26 -5.46 -9.35
CA GLN A 15 -15.33 -4.49 -9.59
C GLN A 15 -14.93 -3.06 -9.24
N GLU A 16 -14.12 -2.89 -8.17
CA GLU A 16 -13.79 -1.56 -7.68
C GLU A 16 -12.79 -0.87 -8.60
N MET A 17 -13.17 0.32 -9.04
CA MET A 17 -12.29 1.21 -9.81
C MET A 17 -11.45 2.05 -8.87
N PHE A 18 -10.13 2.10 -9.11
CA PHE A 18 -9.22 2.77 -8.19
C PHE A 18 -7.98 3.32 -8.90
N CYS A 19 -7.62 4.54 -8.56
CA CYS A 19 -6.33 5.14 -8.90
C CYS A 19 -6.01 6.19 -7.84
N CYS A 20 -4.88 6.06 -7.13
CA CYS A 20 -4.49 7.03 -6.11
C CYS A 20 -4.45 8.46 -6.65
N ASP A 21 -5.06 9.38 -5.93
CA ASP A 21 -5.05 10.82 -6.22
C ASP A 21 -4.46 11.60 -5.04
N LEU A 22 -3.13 11.71 -5.04
CA LEU A 22 -2.40 12.43 -4.00
C LEU A 22 -2.75 13.92 -3.95
N SER A 23 -3.25 14.49 -5.06
CA SER A 23 -3.70 15.89 -5.08
C SER A 23 -4.91 16.15 -4.20
N LYS A 24 -5.65 15.10 -3.89
CA LYS A 24 -6.88 15.15 -3.10
C LYS A 24 -6.74 14.52 -1.71
N CYS A 25 -6.11 13.34 -1.63
CA CYS A 25 -5.98 12.63 -0.35
C CYS A 25 -4.73 13.02 0.44
N HIS A 26 -3.75 13.68 -0.18
CA HIS A 26 -2.50 14.15 0.45
C HIS A 26 -1.72 13.05 1.20
N GLY A 27 -1.90 11.77 0.84
CA GLY A 27 -1.17 10.65 1.44
C GLY A 27 -1.66 10.25 2.83
N ILE A 28 -2.91 10.53 3.17
CA ILE A 28 -3.48 10.36 4.52
C ILE A 28 -3.44 8.90 5.03
N CYS A 29 -3.33 7.90 4.16
CA CYS A 29 -3.20 6.49 4.54
C CYS A 29 -1.91 6.19 5.34
N CYS A 30 -0.92 7.08 5.30
CA CYS A 30 0.31 6.98 6.10
C CYS A 30 0.23 7.78 7.41
N VAL A 31 -0.88 8.49 7.65
CA VAL A 31 -1.06 9.44 8.76
C VAL A 31 -2.22 9.04 9.66
N GLU A 32 -3.32 8.53 9.10
CA GLU A 32 -4.51 8.15 9.87
C GLU A 32 -4.65 6.64 9.93
N GLY A 33 -4.13 6.03 10.99
CA GLY A 33 -4.29 4.61 11.29
C GLY A 33 -4.26 4.38 12.79
N ASP A 34 -4.96 3.34 13.25
CA ASP A 34 -4.97 2.96 14.68
C ASP A 34 -3.64 2.31 15.11
N ALA A 35 -2.85 1.86 14.13
CA ALA A 35 -1.53 1.26 14.30
C ALA A 35 -0.67 1.53 13.05
N GLY A 36 0.61 1.11 13.09
CA GLY A 36 1.47 1.10 11.92
C GLY A 36 1.00 0.14 10.82
N ALA A 37 1.68 0.17 9.68
CA ALA A 37 1.39 -0.75 8.59
C ALA A 37 1.90 -2.17 8.92
N PRO A 38 1.12 -3.24 8.69
CA PRO A 38 1.59 -4.60 8.86
C PRO A 38 2.88 -4.88 8.06
N VAL A 39 3.82 -5.56 8.70
CA VAL A 39 5.13 -5.96 8.13
C VAL A 39 5.27 -7.46 8.26
N LEU A 40 5.57 -8.14 7.18
CA LEU A 40 5.87 -9.58 7.24
C LEU A 40 7.23 -9.78 7.93
N ILE A 41 7.39 -10.90 8.64
CA ILE A 41 8.64 -11.17 9.36
C ILE A 41 9.85 -11.22 8.42
N ASP A 42 9.67 -11.68 7.20
CA ASP A 42 10.71 -11.73 6.16
C ASP A 42 10.99 -10.36 5.51
N GLU A 43 10.15 -9.35 5.74
CA GLU A 43 10.36 -7.97 5.30
C GLU A 43 11.11 -7.10 6.32
N VAL A 44 11.32 -7.57 7.56
CA VAL A 44 11.91 -6.74 8.63
C VAL A 44 13.34 -6.32 8.29
N ALA A 45 14.16 -7.25 7.80
CA ALA A 45 15.55 -6.95 7.41
C ALA A 45 15.61 -5.94 6.26
N ASP A 46 14.77 -6.09 5.23
CA ASP A 46 14.68 -5.15 4.12
C ASP A 46 14.22 -3.76 4.59
N LEU A 47 13.31 -3.72 5.58
CA LEU A 47 12.81 -2.48 6.17
C LEU A 47 13.90 -1.75 6.97
N GLU A 48 14.73 -2.49 7.71
CA GLU A 48 15.88 -1.94 8.46
C GLU A 48 16.93 -1.38 7.48
N GLU A 49 17.30 -2.13 6.43
CA GLU A 49 18.23 -1.66 5.41
C GLU A 49 17.69 -0.39 4.71
N ALA A 50 16.42 -0.39 4.35
CA ALA A 50 15.78 0.79 3.75
C ALA A 50 15.71 1.97 4.72
N CYS A 51 15.53 1.72 6.02
CA CYS A 51 15.56 2.76 7.07
C CYS A 51 16.92 3.47 7.09
N ASP A 52 18.02 2.74 7.03
CA ASP A 52 19.36 3.32 6.98
C ASP A 52 19.55 4.24 5.78
N VAL A 53 19.04 3.83 4.62
CA VAL A 53 19.11 4.65 3.39
C VAL A 53 18.33 5.96 3.51
N VAL A 54 17.18 5.95 4.19
CA VAL A 54 16.30 7.12 4.31
C VAL A 54 16.46 7.89 5.62
N TRP A 55 17.45 7.53 6.44
CA TRP A 55 17.61 8.03 7.80
C TRP A 55 17.54 9.57 7.89
N GLU A 56 18.24 10.27 6.99
CA GLU A 56 18.28 11.73 6.98
C GLU A 56 17.00 12.36 6.42
N ASP A 57 16.18 11.61 5.69
CA ASP A 57 14.87 12.06 5.20
C ASP A 57 13.79 12.04 6.31
N LEU A 58 14.05 11.31 7.41
CA LEU A 58 13.08 11.12 8.48
C LEU A 58 13.04 12.29 9.44
N PRO A 59 11.85 12.67 9.96
CA PRO A 59 11.72 13.66 11.02
C PRO A 59 12.51 13.25 12.27
N ALA A 60 13.02 14.23 13.04
CA ALA A 60 13.80 13.96 14.27
C ALA A 60 13.05 13.03 15.25
N LYS A 61 11.75 13.26 15.47
CA LYS A 61 10.92 12.41 16.33
C LYS A 61 10.82 10.96 15.84
N ALA A 62 10.76 10.74 14.52
CA ALA A 62 10.75 9.40 13.96
C ALA A 62 12.08 8.68 14.23
N ARG A 63 13.20 9.38 14.03
CA ARG A 63 14.54 8.85 14.33
C ARG A 63 14.73 8.53 15.83
N GLU A 64 14.20 9.36 16.71
CA GLU A 64 14.20 9.11 18.17
C GLU A 64 13.39 7.84 18.50
N GLN A 65 12.18 7.71 17.93
CA GLN A 65 11.32 6.54 18.12
C GLN A 65 11.99 5.25 17.63
N ILE A 66 12.55 5.27 16.43
CA ILE A 66 13.24 4.12 15.85
C ILE A 66 14.47 3.72 16.66
N LYS A 67 15.25 4.69 17.17
CA LYS A 67 16.40 4.41 18.06
C LYS A 67 15.98 3.77 19.37
N ALA A 68 14.83 4.13 19.90
CA ALA A 68 14.34 3.63 21.18
C ALA A 68 13.71 2.23 21.06
N GLU A 69 12.95 1.97 20.01
CA GLU A 69 12.07 0.81 19.92
C GLU A 69 12.19 0.00 18.62
N GLY A 70 13.10 0.37 17.70
CA GLY A 70 13.27 -0.28 16.42
C GLY A 70 12.27 0.21 15.36
N VAL A 71 12.25 -0.44 14.20
CA VAL A 71 11.43 -0.05 13.03
C VAL A 71 10.01 -0.64 13.09
N VAL A 72 9.81 -1.70 13.87
CA VAL A 72 8.53 -2.41 14.02
C VAL A 72 8.22 -2.68 15.49
N TYR A 73 6.95 -2.91 15.80
CA TYR A 73 6.48 -3.38 17.11
C TYR A 73 5.29 -4.33 16.89
N PRO A 74 5.01 -5.25 17.86
CA PRO A 74 3.79 -6.04 17.82
C PRO A 74 2.59 -5.16 18.23
N ASP A 75 1.55 -5.15 17.41
CA ASP A 75 0.30 -4.47 17.75
C ASP A 75 -0.51 -5.26 18.82
N LYS A 76 -1.74 -4.81 19.09
CA LYS A 76 -2.63 -5.45 20.08
C LYS A 76 -3.01 -6.89 19.73
N ASP A 77 -2.95 -7.26 18.46
CA ASP A 77 -3.28 -8.58 17.94
C ASP A 77 -2.01 -9.44 17.76
N GLY A 78 -0.82 -8.89 18.07
CA GLY A 78 0.49 -9.53 17.99
C GLY A 78 1.09 -9.51 16.57
N GLU A 79 0.48 -8.80 15.63
CA GLU A 79 1.03 -8.61 14.29
C GLU A 79 2.15 -7.57 14.31
N LEU A 80 3.25 -7.83 13.60
CA LEU A 80 4.31 -6.84 13.44
C LEU A 80 3.82 -5.69 12.55
N VAL A 81 3.95 -4.47 13.07
CA VAL A 81 3.58 -3.25 12.34
C VAL A 81 4.71 -2.23 12.41
N THR A 82 4.77 -1.31 11.45
CA THR A 82 5.74 -0.21 11.50
C THR A 82 5.49 0.68 12.73
N GLN A 83 6.55 1.25 13.29
CA GLN A 83 6.41 2.25 14.35
C GLN A 83 5.58 3.46 13.90
N ILE A 84 4.89 4.08 14.86
CA ILE A 84 4.15 5.33 14.69
C ILE A 84 4.64 6.39 15.68
N ILE A 85 4.51 7.65 15.31
CA ILE A 85 4.81 8.79 16.18
C ILE A 85 3.53 9.55 16.51
N ASN A 86 3.42 10.01 17.75
CA ASN A 86 2.26 10.75 18.26
C ASN A 86 0.93 9.98 18.10
N ASN A 87 0.96 8.65 18.13
CA ASN A 87 -0.18 7.75 17.90
C ASN A 87 -0.89 8.04 16.56
N LYS A 88 -0.15 8.42 15.52
CA LYS A 88 -0.71 8.87 14.27
C LYS A 88 0.18 8.55 13.06
N ASP A 89 1.25 9.30 12.86
CA ASP A 89 2.07 9.22 11.66
C ASP A 89 2.97 7.97 11.69
N CYS A 90 3.03 7.21 10.59
CA CYS A 90 4.07 6.21 10.42
C CYS A 90 5.46 6.87 10.51
N VAL A 91 6.44 6.22 11.17
CA VAL A 91 7.81 6.76 11.32
C VAL A 91 8.50 7.05 9.98
N PHE A 92 8.08 6.38 8.90
CA PHE A 92 8.63 6.58 7.55
C PHE A 92 7.94 7.69 6.76
N VAL A 93 7.07 8.49 7.39
CA VAL A 93 6.42 9.62 6.73
C VAL A 93 7.35 10.83 6.68
N LYS A 94 7.52 11.37 5.48
CA LYS A 94 8.03 12.72 5.24
C LYS A 94 6.93 13.59 4.59
N TYR A 95 6.98 14.88 4.83
CA TYR A 95 6.03 15.82 4.25
C TYR A 95 6.71 16.65 3.17
N ASP A 96 6.25 16.57 1.94
CA ASP A 96 6.79 17.32 0.82
C ASP A 96 5.69 17.85 -0.11
N ASN A 97 6.02 18.83 -0.94
CA ASN A 97 5.13 19.35 -1.95
C ASN A 97 5.20 18.52 -3.23
N VAL A 98 4.08 17.91 -3.61
CA VAL A 98 4.00 17.09 -4.82
C VAL A 98 3.58 17.92 -6.01
N SER A 99 4.46 18.07 -6.99
CA SER A 99 4.11 18.70 -8.26
C SER A 99 3.21 17.77 -9.07
N LEU A 100 2.13 18.31 -9.61
CA LEU A 100 1.14 17.57 -10.41
C LEU A 100 1.31 17.79 -11.92
N ASP A 101 2.21 18.68 -12.32
CA ASP A 101 2.45 19.11 -13.68
C ASP A 101 3.92 18.94 -14.14
N GLY A 102 4.59 17.92 -13.57
CA GLY A 102 5.97 17.61 -13.93
C GLY A 102 7.00 18.63 -13.43
N GLY A 103 6.73 19.29 -12.29
CA GLY A 103 7.66 20.20 -11.64
C GLY A 103 7.49 21.68 -12.00
N LYS A 104 6.47 22.01 -12.80
CA LYS A 104 6.23 23.40 -13.24
C LYS A 104 5.64 24.27 -12.14
N THR A 105 4.80 23.69 -11.27
CA THR A 105 4.19 24.39 -10.13
C THR A 105 4.39 23.63 -8.84
N ARG A 106 4.45 24.36 -7.72
CA ARG A 106 4.47 23.77 -6.39
C ARG A 106 3.07 23.26 -6.05
N GLY A 107 2.93 21.94 -5.97
CA GLY A 107 1.68 21.29 -5.63
C GLY A 107 1.38 21.26 -4.13
N PRO A 108 0.32 20.55 -3.70
CA PRO A 108 -0.05 20.44 -2.30
C PRO A 108 1.02 19.75 -1.48
N ARG A 109 1.06 20.05 -0.18
CA ARG A 109 1.88 19.34 0.79
C ARG A 109 1.23 17.99 1.08
N CYS A 110 1.96 16.89 0.81
CA CYS A 110 1.50 15.52 0.99
C CYS A 110 2.38 14.78 1.98
N ALA A 111 1.77 13.82 2.69
CA ALA A 111 2.50 12.79 3.41
C ALA A 111 2.99 11.74 2.41
N LEU A 112 4.28 11.53 2.36
CA LEU A 112 4.95 10.58 1.47
C LEU A 112 5.72 9.55 2.29
N CYS A 113 5.76 8.31 1.84
CA CYS A 113 6.66 7.33 2.41
C CYS A 113 8.09 7.65 1.96
N ALA A 114 9.02 7.88 2.89
CA ALA A 114 10.42 8.14 2.59
C ALA A 114 11.07 6.97 1.82
N ILE A 115 10.72 5.73 2.19
CA ILE A 115 11.22 4.51 1.54
C ILE A 115 10.70 4.42 0.09
N ASP A 116 9.39 4.63 -0.14
CA ASP A 116 8.83 4.64 -1.51
C ASP A 116 9.46 5.76 -2.36
N SER A 117 9.74 6.92 -1.77
CA SER A 117 10.44 8.01 -2.44
C SER A 117 11.85 7.60 -2.83
N ALA A 118 12.62 7.05 -1.90
CA ALA A 118 13.98 6.57 -2.13
C ALA A 118 14.03 5.46 -3.20
N PHE A 119 13.05 4.56 -3.21
CA PHE A 119 12.92 3.54 -4.26
C PHE A 119 12.71 4.17 -5.64
N ARG A 120 11.81 5.13 -5.76
CA ARG A 120 11.55 5.84 -7.03
C ARG A 120 12.73 6.68 -7.50
N GLU A 121 13.55 7.14 -6.58
CA GLU A 121 14.82 7.85 -6.82
C GLU A 121 16.01 6.89 -7.11
N GLY A 122 15.81 5.57 -7.02
CA GLY A 122 16.84 4.56 -7.23
C GLY A 122 17.86 4.43 -6.10
N ARG A 123 17.58 5.00 -4.91
CA ARG A 123 18.46 4.95 -3.73
C ARG A 123 18.34 3.62 -2.96
N THR A 124 17.20 2.93 -3.07
CA THR A 124 17.00 1.60 -2.51
C THR A 124 16.36 0.68 -3.54
N LYS A 125 16.60 -0.63 -3.41
CA LYS A 125 16.00 -1.68 -4.26
C LYS A 125 14.65 -2.16 -3.72
N TRP A 126 14.41 -2.00 -2.42
CA TRP A 126 13.18 -2.39 -1.76
C TRP A 126 12.23 -1.20 -1.66
N GLN A 127 10.98 -1.39 -2.08
CA GLN A 127 10.04 -0.28 -2.20
C GLN A 127 9.41 0.12 -0.86
N LYS A 128 8.74 -0.79 -0.20
CA LYS A 128 8.02 -0.62 1.08
C LYS A 128 7.33 -1.92 1.45
N PRO A 129 6.82 -2.08 2.69
CA PRO A 129 6.05 -3.27 3.08
C PRO A 129 4.96 -3.59 2.08
N ILE A 130 4.76 -4.89 1.83
CA ILE A 130 3.78 -5.34 0.83
C ILE A 130 2.36 -4.92 1.20
N SER A 131 2.05 -4.82 2.49
CA SER A 131 0.77 -4.31 2.99
C SER A 131 0.49 -2.87 2.55
N CYS A 132 1.52 -2.01 2.55
CA CYS A 132 1.44 -0.64 2.05
C CYS A 132 1.34 -0.57 0.53
N ALA A 133 2.08 -1.44 -0.17
CA ALA A 133 2.10 -1.46 -1.63
C ALA A 133 0.76 -1.95 -2.20
N LEU A 134 0.13 -2.92 -1.56
CA LEU A 134 -1.17 -3.46 -1.93
C LEU A 134 -2.36 -2.59 -1.50
N TYR A 135 -2.15 -1.63 -0.57
CA TYR A 135 -3.29 -0.85 -0.07
C TYR A 135 -4.04 -0.14 -1.23
N PRO A 136 -5.37 -0.22 -1.29
CA PRO A 136 -6.32 -0.67 -0.26
C PRO A 136 -6.73 -2.16 -0.31
N ILE A 137 -6.01 -3.01 -1.00
CA ILE A 137 -6.19 -4.46 -0.86
C ILE A 137 -5.54 -4.89 0.47
N ARG A 138 -6.31 -5.62 1.28
CA ARG A 138 -5.86 -6.23 2.54
C ARG A 138 -5.83 -7.74 2.40
N ILE A 139 -4.76 -8.35 2.88
CA ILE A 139 -4.63 -9.80 2.98
C ILE A 139 -4.98 -10.19 4.41
N LYS A 140 -5.87 -11.18 4.56
CA LYS A 140 -6.20 -11.80 5.84
C LYS A 140 -6.14 -13.31 5.70
N ASP A 141 -5.70 -14.00 6.74
CA ASP A 141 -5.82 -15.43 6.81
C ASP A 141 -7.29 -15.84 7.00
N ILE A 142 -7.75 -16.77 6.19
CA ILE A 142 -9.10 -17.34 6.25
C ILE A 142 -8.94 -18.86 6.40
N GLY A 143 -8.71 -19.31 7.65
CA GLY A 143 -8.57 -20.74 7.94
C GLY A 143 -7.34 -21.37 7.28
N GLY A 144 -6.21 -20.68 7.26
CA GLY A 144 -4.96 -21.14 6.63
C GLY A 144 -4.81 -20.76 5.15
N THR A 145 -5.82 -20.08 4.57
CA THR A 145 -5.79 -19.63 3.17
C THR A 145 -5.74 -18.11 3.11
N PRO A 146 -4.82 -17.50 2.35
CA PRO A 146 -4.78 -16.05 2.19
C PRO A 146 -6.02 -15.54 1.44
N GLY A 147 -6.70 -14.57 2.03
CA GLY A 147 -7.87 -13.92 1.46
C GLY A 147 -7.62 -12.45 1.12
N LEU A 148 -7.86 -12.07 -0.13
CA LEU A 148 -7.75 -10.69 -0.60
C LEU A 148 -9.10 -10.00 -0.49
N ASN A 149 -9.15 -8.90 0.27
CA ASN A 149 -10.32 -8.09 0.45
C ASN A 149 -10.03 -6.61 0.12
N TYR A 150 -11.02 -5.92 -0.39
CA TYR A 150 -10.96 -4.48 -0.61
C TYR A 150 -11.35 -3.72 0.67
N HIS A 151 -10.45 -2.90 1.19
CA HIS A 151 -10.72 -2.03 2.32
C HIS A 151 -11.34 -0.71 1.83
N ARG A 152 -12.64 -0.56 2.02
CA ARG A 152 -13.37 0.63 1.63
C ARG A 152 -13.25 1.72 2.72
N TRP A 153 -12.25 2.55 2.59
CA TRP A 153 -12.03 3.68 3.48
C TRP A 153 -12.46 4.99 2.80
N ASP A 154 -13.13 5.87 3.54
CA ASP A 154 -13.70 7.10 2.97
C ASP A 154 -12.65 8.10 2.51
N VAL A 155 -11.47 8.12 3.13
CA VAL A 155 -10.33 8.94 2.68
C VAL A 155 -9.89 8.61 1.25
N CYS A 156 -10.20 7.41 0.75
CA CYS A 156 -9.91 6.97 -0.62
C CYS A 156 -11.05 7.27 -1.62
N LYS A 157 -12.07 8.02 -1.21
CA LYS A 157 -13.16 8.42 -2.13
C LYS A 157 -12.63 9.08 -3.41
N PRO A 158 -11.69 10.05 -3.37
CA PRO A 158 -11.12 10.64 -4.58
C PRO A 158 -10.43 9.62 -5.49
N ALA A 159 -9.77 8.62 -4.91
CA ALA A 159 -9.11 7.57 -5.71
C ALA A 159 -10.12 6.68 -6.44
N ARG A 160 -11.28 6.39 -5.83
CA ARG A 160 -12.38 5.68 -6.50
C ARG A 160 -12.99 6.50 -7.63
N GLU A 161 -13.16 7.81 -7.42
CA GLU A 161 -13.67 8.72 -8.45
C GLU A 161 -12.72 8.82 -9.65
N LEU A 162 -11.42 8.93 -9.39
CA LEU A 162 -10.39 8.94 -10.43
C LEU A 162 -10.34 7.60 -11.16
N GLY A 163 -10.35 6.47 -10.42
CA GLY A 163 -10.37 5.13 -11.00
C GLY A 163 -11.56 4.91 -11.94
N LYS A 164 -12.76 5.39 -11.56
CA LYS A 164 -13.95 5.36 -12.44
C LYS A 164 -13.78 6.18 -13.70
N LYS A 165 -13.21 7.39 -13.62
CA LYS A 165 -12.91 8.23 -14.80
C LYS A 165 -11.93 7.56 -15.75
N LEU A 166 -10.97 6.82 -15.20
CA LEU A 166 -9.94 6.12 -15.98
C LEU A 166 -10.38 4.71 -16.42
N ASN A 167 -11.55 4.24 -15.98
CA ASN A 167 -12.01 2.86 -16.16
C ASN A 167 -10.95 1.83 -15.74
N LEU A 168 -10.31 2.06 -14.57
CA LEU A 168 -9.17 1.31 -14.09
C LEU A 168 -9.54 0.46 -12.86
N PRO A 169 -9.80 -0.85 -13.02
CA PRO A 169 -10.03 -1.75 -11.90
C PRO A 169 -8.82 -1.84 -10.97
N ILE A 170 -9.07 -2.02 -9.66
CA ILE A 170 -8.01 -1.99 -8.65
C ILE A 170 -6.94 -3.07 -8.88
N TYR A 171 -7.30 -4.27 -9.33
CA TYR A 171 -6.32 -5.32 -9.62
C TYR A 171 -5.36 -4.95 -10.74
N LYS A 172 -5.80 -4.11 -11.70
CA LYS A 172 -4.93 -3.57 -12.76
C LYS A 172 -4.08 -2.42 -12.24
N PHE A 173 -4.63 -1.54 -11.40
CA PHE A 173 -3.88 -0.46 -10.76
C PHE A 173 -2.76 -1.00 -9.87
N LEU A 174 -3.01 -2.10 -9.14
CA LEU A 174 -2.06 -2.74 -8.23
C LEU A 174 -1.33 -3.94 -8.85
N LYS A 175 -1.17 -3.98 -10.18
CA LYS A 175 -0.50 -5.06 -10.90
C LYS A 175 0.85 -5.42 -10.27
N GLU A 176 1.75 -4.46 -10.17
CA GLU A 176 3.12 -4.70 -9.70
C GLU A 176 3.17 -5.22 -8.23
N PRO A 177 2.44 -4.65 -7.26
CA PRO A 177 2.35 -5.21 -5.93
C PRO A 177 1.75 -6.61 -5.88
N LEU A 178 0.75 -6.91 -6.71
CA LEU A 178 0.15 -8.25 -6.79
C LEU A 178 1.15 -9.27 -7.34
N ILE A 179 1.90 -8.93 -8.41
CA ILE A 179 2.96 -9.77 -8.94
C ILE A 179 4.07 -9.97 -7.88
N ARG A 180 4.48 -8.91 -7.19
CA ARG A 180 5.48 -9.00 -6.12
C ARG A 180 5.08 -9.96 -5.02
N ARG A 181 3.80 -10.00 -4.67
CA ARG A 181 3.29 -10.84 -3.59
C ARG A 181 2.98 -12.28 -3.99
N PHE A 182 2.41 -12.50 -5.17
CA PHE A 182 1.85 -13.78 -5.57
C PHE A 182 2.52 -14.39 -6.81
N GLY A 183 3.36 -13.64 -7.51
CA GLY A 183 4.02 -14.06 -8.75
C GLY A 183 3.25 -13.70 -10.02
N GLN A 184 3.96 -13.76 -11.15
CA GLN A 184 3.42 -13.43 -12.47
C GLN A 184 2.30 -14.40 -12.86
N GLU A 185 2.51 -15.71 -12.66
CA GLU A 185 1.52 -16.75 -12.98
C GLU A 185 0.18 -16.52 -12.28
N TRP A 186 0.22 -16.18 -10.99
CA TRP A 186 -0.98 -15.85 -10.24
C TRP A 186 -1.70 -14.62 -10.82
N TYR A 187 -0.95 -13.60 -11.21
CA TYR A 187 -1.54 -12.38 -11.75
C TYR A 187 -2.16 -12.61 -13.14
N ASP A 188 -1.53 -13.46 -13.98
CA ASP A 188 -2.05 -13.83 -15.29
C ASP A 188 -3.37 -14.60 -15.14
N GLU A 189 -3.44 -15.57 -14.19
CA GLU A 189 -4.66 -16.29 -13.86
C GLU A 189 -5.75 -15.34 -13.31
N CYS A 190 -5.37 -14.39 -12.45
CA CYS A 190 -6.27 -13.35 -11.95
C CYS A 190 -6.91 -12.54 -13.11
N CYS A 191 -6.15 -12.22 -14.15
CA CYS A 191 -6.67 -11.54 -15.33
C CYS A 191 -7.64 -12.42 -16.14
N LEU A 192 -7.36 -13.72 -16.30
CA LEU A 192 -8.25 -14.66 -16.99
C LEU A 192 -9.58 -14.81 -16.25
N VAL A 193 -9.52 -14.99 -14.92
CA VAL A 193 -10.72 -15.07 -14.06
C VAL A 193 -11.55 -13.79 -14.16
N ALA A 194 -10.91 -12.61 -14.20
CA ALA A 194 -11.62 -11.34 -14.38
C ALA A 194 -12.40 -11.28 -15.71
N GLU A 195 -11.81 -11.79 -16.79
CA GLU A 195 -12.47 -11.85 -18.11
C GLU A 195 -13.65 -12.84 -18.10
N GLU A 196 -13.50 -13.99 -17.48
CA GLU A 196 -14.57 -14.98 -17.34
C GLU A 196 -15.74 -14.45 -16.51
N LEU A 197 -15.45 -13.83 -15.37
CA LEU A 197 -16.46 -13.19 -14.54
C LEU A 197 -17.24 -12.10 -15.31
N LYS A 198 -16.55 -11.34 -16.14
CA LYS A 198 -17.17 -10.33 -17.00
C LYS A 198 -18.10 -10.97 -18.06
N LYS A 199 -17.64 -12.03 -18.73
CA LYS A 199 -18.44 -12.77 -19.74
C LYS A 199 -19.67 -13.41 -19.09
N ALA A 200 -19.54 -13.88 -17.85
CA ALA A 200 -20.64 -14.48 -17.09
C ALA A 200 -21.60 -13.46 -16.46
N GLY A 201 -21.35 -12.14 -16.62
CA GLY A 201 -22.22 -11.07 -16.11
C GLY A 201 -22.08 -10.80 -14.60
N TYR A 202 -21.02 -11.31 -13.95
CA TYR A 202 -20.73 -11.03 -12.53
C TYR A 202 -20.02 -9.70 -12.32
N LEU A 203 -19.40 -9.15 -13.36
CA LEU A 203 -18.76 -7.84 -13.34
C LEU A 203 -19.54 -6.92 -14.28
N GLY A 204 -20.11 -5.84 -13.73
CA GLY A 204 -20.86 -4.83 -14.49
C GLY A 204 -19.93 -3.83 -15.18
#